data_1692d6d794591c56f65f009c18812c1a
#
_entry.id   1692d6d794591c56f65f009c18812c1a
#
_cell.length_a   1.000
_cell.length_b   1.000
_cell.length_c   1.000
_cell.angle_alpha   90.00
_cell.angle_beta   90.00
_cell.angle_gamma   90.00
#
_symmetry.space_group_name_H-M   'P 1'
#
loop_
_entity.id
_entity.type
_entity.pdbx_description
1 polymer ?
#
loop_
_entity_poly.entity_id
_entity_poly.type
_entity_poly.pdbx_seq_one_letter_code
_entity_poly.pdbx_strand_id
1 'polypeptide(L)'
;MQSGRLFFIADTHFGSEQVRRFENRPFEDTQAMDKVMTERWNRVVSPEDTVWHLGDFGAEGCEAPILSQLNGNILFVKGNHDVFSNDYYRSVGFREVYDYPVLLREFWLLSHEPLYVSENTPYANIFGHIHQNPMYTTCGAHHFCVSAERIDYRPIPFDEVVRRVQQADAEKYPPRT
;
A
#
# COMPACT_ATOMS: atom_id res chain seq x y z
N MET A 1 -8.86 21.35 -14.52
CA MET A 1 -8.70 19.89 -14.48
C MET A 1 -8.52 19.53 -13.01
N GLN A 2 -9.40 18.70 -12.43
CA GLN A 2 -9.17 18.19 -11.07
C GLN A 2 -7.89 17.35 -11.13
N SER A 3 -6.89 17.67 -10.30
CA SER A 3 -5.74 16.79 -10.16
C SER A 3 -6.25 15.47 -9.57
N GLY A 4 -5.81 14.32 -10.11
CA GLY A 4 -6.18 13.01 -9.59
C GLY A 4 -5.87 12.88 -8.10
N ARG A 5 -6.65 12.06 -7.40
CA ARG A 5 -6.45 11.75 -5.98
C ARG A 5 -5.24 10.84 -5.79
N LEU A 6 -4.74 10.78 -4.57
CA LEU A 6 -3.61 9.94 -4.18
C LEU A 6 -4.07 8.83 -3.24
N PHE A 7 -3.63 7.60 -3.52
CA PHE A 7 -3.97 6.40 -2.78
C PHE A 7 -2.74 5.58 -2.41
N PHE A 8 -2.90 4.68 -1.41
CA PHE A 8 -1.86 3.75 -0.96
C PHE A 8 -2.43 2.35 -0.77
N ILE A 9 -1.61 1.34 -1.05
CA ILE A 9 -1.83 -0.06 -0.75
C ILE A 9 -0.50 -0.80 -0.74
N ALA A 10 -0.40 -1.93 -0.04
CA ALA A 10 0.72 -2.86 -0.06
C ALA A 10 0.22 -4.30 0.07
N ASP A 11 1.10 -5.24 -0.17
CA ASP A 11 0.89 -6.67 0.12
C ASP A 11 -0.36 -7.24 -0.57
N THR A 12 -0.60 -6.83 -1.81
CA THR A 12 -1.74 -7.35 -2.57
C THR A 12 -1.59 -8.84 -2.85
N HIS A 13 -0.36 -9.28 -3.16
CA HIS A 13 -0.04 -10.67 -3.45
C HIS A 13 -1.03 -11.32 -4.43
N PHE A 14 -1.39 -10.61 -5.50
CA PHE A 14 -2.25 -11.14 -6.56
C PHE A 14 -1.74 -12.49 -7.05
N GLY A 15 -2.63 -13.46 -7.29
CA GLY A 15 -2.28 -14.80 -7.75
C GLY A 15 -1.60 -15.70 -6.71
N SER A 16 -1.32 -15.25 -5.49
CA SER A 16 -0.58 -16.03 -4.49
C SER A 16 -1.50 -16.89 -3.61
N GLU A 17 -1.60 -18.16 -3.92
CA GLU A 17 -2.31 -19.14 -3.09
C GLU A 17 -1.62 -19.33 -1.72
N GLN A 18 -0.29 -19.23 -1.67
CA GLN A 18 0.47 -19.36 -0.44
C GLN A 18 0.10 -18.27 0.56
N VAL A 19 0.11 -17.00 0.14
CA VAL A 19 -0.23 -15.87 1.02
C VAL A 19 -1.72 -15.89 1.38
N ARG A 20 -2.61 -16.22 0.43
CA ARG A 20 -4.05 -16.37 0.72
C ARG A 20 -4.30 -17.31 1.89
N ARG A 21 -3.63 -18.47 1.92
CA ARG A 21 -3.76 -19.44 3.01
C ARG A 21 -3.05 -19.02 4.28
N PHE A 22 -1.81 -18.55 4.17
CA PHE A 22 -0.99 -18.17 5.32
C PHE A 22 -1.62 -17.03 6.14
N GLU A 23 -2.15 -16.02 5.45
CA GLU A 23 -2.82 -14.86 6.05
C GLU A 23 -4.33 -15.11 6.31
N ASN A 24 -4.84 -16.33 6.09
CA ASN A 24 -6.26 -16.65 6.23
C ASN A 24 -7.19 -15.64 5.52
N ARG A 25 -6.82 -15.20 4.31
CA ARG A 25 -7.62 -14.25 3.55
C ARG A 25 -9.01 -14.80 3.26
N PRO A 26 -10.08 -14.01 3.40
CA PRO A 26 -11.47 -14.48 3.32
C PRO A 26 -11.95 -14.68 1.88
N PHE A 27 -11.18 -15.41 1.09
CA PHE A 27 -11.48 -15.72 -0.32
C PHE A 27 -11.40 -17.22 -0.54
N GLU A 28 -12.27 -17.76 -1.38
CA GLU A 28 -12.36 -19.19 -1.67
C GLU A 28 -11.07 -19.70 -2.35
N ASP A 29 -10.60 -18.95 -3.35
CA ASP A 29 -9.38 -19.22 -4.10
C ASP A 29 -8.70 -17.91 -4.55
N THR A 30 -7.58 -18.02 -5.27
CA THR A 30 -6.84 -16.86 -5.78
C THR A 30 -7.60 -16.10 -6.85
N GLN A 31 -8.41 -16.78 -7.68
CA GLN A 31 -9.18 -16.11 -8.72
C GLN A 31 -10.28 -15.23 -8.09
N ALA A 32 -10.97 -15.75 -7.07
CA ALA A 32 -11.95 -14.99 -6.31
C ALA A 32 -11.29 -13.81 -5.57
N MET A 33 -10.10 -14.03 -4.99
CA MET A 33 -9.31 -12.98 -4.34
C MET A 33 -8.96 -11.86 -5.32
N ASP A 34 -8.32 -12.20 -6.44
CA ASP A 34 -7.87 -11.24 -7.45
C ASP A 34 -9.02 -10.44 -8.04
N LYS A 35 -10.13 -11.14 -8.36
CA LYS A 35 -11.36 -10.50 -8.86
C LYS A 35 -11.92 -9.48 -7.85
N VAL A 36 -12.12 -9.89 -6.60
CA VAL A 36 -12.68 -9.01 -5.57
C VAL A 36 -11.78 -7.82 -5.30
N MET A 37 -10.45 -8.04 -5.21
CA MET A 37 -9.50 -6.96 -4.98
C MET A 37 -9.47 -5.97 -6.15
N THR A 38 -9.48 -6.46 -7.40
CA THR A 38 -9.57 -5.61 -8.60
C THR A 38 -10.87 -4.79 -8.63
N GLU A 39 -12.01 -5.41 -8.33
CA GLU A 39 -13.30 -4.71 -8.26
C GLU A 39 -13.33 -3.65 -7.16
N ARG A 40 -12.79 -3.95 -5.96
CA ARG A 40 -12.70 -2.99 -4.85
C ARG A 40 -11.75 -1.85 -5.16
N TRP A 41 -10.62 -2.14 -5.81
CA TRP A 41 -9.67 -1.13 -6.30
C TRP A 41 -10.35 -0.15 -7.26
N ASN A 42 -10.96 -0.67 -8.33
CA ASN A 42 -11.57 0.15 -9.38
C ASN A 42 -12.83 0.91 -8.92
N ARG A 43 -13.43 0.50 -7.81
CA ARG A 43 -14.54 1.23 -7.18
C ARG A 43 -14.09 2.55 -6.55
N VAL A 44 -12.85 2.64 -6.07
CA VAL A 44 -12.33 3.81 -5.35
C VAL A 44 -11.32 4.62 -6.15
N VAL A 45 -10.58 3.97 -7.06
CA VAL A 45 -9.54 4.59 -7.89
C VAL A 45 -10.11 4.84 -9.30
N SER A 46 -9.97 6.08 -9.79
CA SER A 46 -10.29 6.49 -11.16
C SER A 46 -9.04 6.45 -12.06
N PRO A 47 -9.19 6.42 -13.40
CA PRO A 47 -8.05 6.37 -14.32
C PRO A 47 -7.02 7.51 -14.16
N GLU A 48 -7.46 8.69 -13.71
CA GLU A 48 -6.62 9.87 -13.48
C GLU A 48 -5.95 9.91 -12.11
N ASP A 49 -6.31 9.01 -11.19
CA ASP A 49 -5.76 8.95 -9.84
C ASP A 49 -4.34 8.35 -9.85
N THR A 50 -3.61 8.57 -8.77
CA THR A 50 -2.28 7.97 -8.56
C THR A 50 -2.33 7.02 -7.35
N VAL A 51 -1.76 5.83 -7.50
CA VAL A 51 -1.65 4.85 -6.42
C VAL A 51 -0.19 4.54 -6.15
N TRP A 52 0.26 4.72 -4.90
CA TRP A 52 1.50 4.16 -4.42
C TRP A 52 1.25 2.72 -3.93
N HIS A 53 1.80 1.77 -4.65
CA HIS A 53 1.86 0.39 -4.20
C HIS A 53 3.17 0.16 -3.46
N LEU A 54 3.10 -0.17 -2.18
CA LEU A 54 4.27 -0.25 -1.30
C LEU A 54 4.76 -1.70 -1.14
N GLY A 55 4.90 -2.41 -2.27
CA GLY A 55 5.57 -3.69 -2.35
C GLY A 55 4.67 -4.91 -2.21
N ASP A 56 5.24 -6.04 -2.62
CA ASP A 56 4.62 -7.37 -2.61
C ASP A 56 3.32 -7.40 -3.45
N PHE A 57 3.50 -7.06 -4.76
CA PHE A 57 2.37 -6.92 -5.66
C PHE A 57 1.69 -8.25 -5.97
N GLY A 58 2.46 -9.30 -6.32
CA GLY A 58 1.85 -10.56 -6.68
C GLY A 58 2.81 -11.66 -7.07
N ALA A 59 2.24 -12.82 -7.43
CA ALA A 59 3.00 -13.95 -7.94
C ALA A 59 3.58 -13.64 -9.33
N GLU A 60 4.72 -14.24 -9.64
CA GLU A 60 5.41 -14.09 -10.92
C GLU A 60 4.47 -14.31 -12.11
N GLY A 61 4.44 -13.36 -13.04
CA GLY A 61 3.64 -13.41 -14.27
C GLY A 61 2.19 -12.94 -14.12
N CYS A 62 1.72 -12.61 -12.91
CA CYS A 62 0.39 -12.04 -12.73
C CYS A 62 0.36 -10.50 -12.96
N GLU A 63 1.52 -9.84 -12.98
CA GLU A 63 1.62 -8.39 -12.94
C GLU A 63 0.93 -7.74 -14.15
N ALA A 64 1.33 -8.08 -15.38
CA ALA A 64 0.75 -7.47 -16.58
C ALA A 64 -0.75 -7.74 -16.73
N PRO A 65 -1.26 -8.98 -16.58
CA PRO A 65 -2.70 -9.24 -16.60
C PRO A 65 -3.51 -8.46 -15.56
N ILE A 66 -2.99 -8.32 -14.34
CA ILE A 66 -3.67 -7.58 -13.27
C ILE A 66 -3.59 -6.08 -13.52
N LEU A 67 -2.39 -5.53 -13.77
CA LEU A 67 -2.20 -4.09 -14.02
C LEU A 67 -3.06 -3.57 -15.17
N SER A 68 -3.27 -4.38 -16.21
CA SER A 68 -4.15 -4.02 -17.34
C SER A 68 -5.62 -3.82 -16.94
N GLN A 69 -6.04 -4.31 -15.77
CA GLN A 69 -7.40 -4.21 -15.26
C GLN A 69 -7.55 -3.13 -14.19
N LEU A 70 -6.44 -2.64 -13.61
CA LEU A 70 -6.46 -1.67 -12.52
C LEU A 70 -6.52 -0.23 -13.07
N ASN A 71 -7.38 0.59 -12.46
CA ASN A 71 -7.40 2.02 -12.72
C ASN A 71 -6.24 2.75 -12.02
N GLY A 72 -5.86 3.88 -12.60
CA GLY A 72 -4.89 4.83 -12.03
C GLY A 72 -3.48 4.67 -12.55
N ASN A 73 -2.63 5.62 -12.15
CA ASN A 73 -1.19 5.61 -12.43
C ASN A 73 -0.49 4.98 -11.23
N ILE A 74 0.09 3.78 -11.38
CA ILE A 74 0.65 3.03 -10.27
C ILE A 74 2.15 3.30 -10.16
N LEU A 75 2.56 3.87 -9.02
CA LEU A 75 3.95 4.05 -8.60
C LEU A 75 4.30 2.93 -7.61
N PHE A 76 5.47 2.32 -7.76
CA PHE A 76 5.80 1.08 -7.08
C PHE A 76 7.08 1.21 -6.25
N VAL A 77 6.97 1.00 -4.94
CA VAL A 77 8.11 0.74 -4.06
C VAL A 77 8.18 -0.76 -3.87
N LYS A 78 9.29 -1.39 -4.27
CA LYS A 78 9.44 -2.84 -4.22
C LYS A 78 9.43 -3.38 -2.80
N GLY A 79 8.80 -4.54 -2.62
CA GLY A 79 8.86 -5.35 -1.42
C GLY A 79 9.88 -6.48 -1.53
N ASN A 80 9.95 -7.31 -0.51
CA ASN A 80 10.92 -8.41 -0.46
C ASN A 80 10.56 -9.58 -1.40
N HIS A 81 9.32 -9.68 -1.86
CA HIS A 81 8.90 -10.66 -2.88
C HIS A 81 9.03 -10.14 -4.31
N ASP A 82 9.31 -8.85 -4.52
CA ASP A 82 9.42 -8.23 -5.85
C ASP A 82 10.86 -8.29 -6.37
N VAL A 83 11.25 -9.44 -6.89
CA VAL A 83 12.65 -9.78 -7.18
C VAL A 83 13.16 -9.37 -8.56
N PHE A 84 12.27 -8.92 -9.47
CA PHE A 84 12.65 -8.54 -10.81
C PHE A 84 13.27 -7.14 -10.89
N SER A 85 13.86 -6.83 -12.04
CA SER A 85 14.46 -5.50 -12.28
C SER A 85 13.39 -4.41 -12.40
N ASN A 86 13.79 -3.15 -12.16
CA ASN A 86 12.90 -2.01 -12.32
C ASN A 86 12.39 -1.87 -13.76
N ASP A 87 13.24 -2.23 -14.75
CA ASP A 87 12.85 -2.21 -16.18
C ASP A 87 11.77 -3.26 -16.47
N TYR A 88 11.85 -4.44 -15.85
CA TYR A 88 10.77 -5.43 -15.95
C TYR A 88 9.46 -4.85 -15.42
N TYR A 89 9.44 -4.32 -14.21
CA TYR A 89 8.22 -3.79 -13.61
C TYR A 89 7.64 -2.61 -14.41
N ARG A 90 8.48 -1.73 -14.96
CA ARG A 90 8.02 -0.69 -15.90
C ARG A 90 7.42 -1.28 -17.17
N SER A 91 8.02 -2.34 -17.71
CA SER A 91 7.54 -2.98 -18.95
C SER A 91 6.18 -3.66 -18.81
N VAL A 92 5.83 -4.12 -17.59
CA VAL A 92 4.54 -4.76 -17.31
C VAL A 92 3.43 -3.78 -16.91
N GLY A 93 3.76 -2.49 -16.70
CA GLY A 93 2.74 -1.45 -16.55
C GLY A 93 2.87 -0.50 -15.36
N PHE A 94 3.84 -0.70 -14.47
CA PHE A 94 4.12 0.31 -13.43
C PHE A 94 4.73 1.57 -14.05
N ARG A 95 4.25 2.74 -13.62
CA ARG A 95 4.70 4.02 -14.16
C ARG A 95 6.11 4.38 -13.71
N GLU A 96 6.40 4.18 -12.41
CA GLU A 96 7.68 4.38 -11.78
C GLU A 96 7.93 3.26 -10.76
N VAL A 97 9.21 2.89 -10.56
CA VAL A 97 9.63 1.80 -9.68
C VAL A 97 10.82 2.24 -8.84
N TYR A 98 10.75 1.96 -7.54
CA TYR A 98 11.74 2.37 -6.55
C TYR A 98 12.23 1.17 -5.73
N ASP A 99 13.54 1.02 -5.60
CA ASP A 99 14.17 -0.01 -4.76
C ASP A 99 14.34 0.43 -3.30
N TYR A 100 14.17 1.70 -3.02
CA TYR A 100 14.41 2.32 -1.72
C TYR A 100 13.21 3.13 -1.24
N PRO A 101 13.10 3.40 0.07
CA PRO A 101 12.08 4.28 0.60
C PRO A 101 12.05 5.65 -0.09
N VAL A 102 10.85 6.19 -0.25
CA VAL A 102 10.61 7.48 -0.89
C VAL A 102 10.09 8.49 0.12
N LEU A 103 10.66 9.70 0.12
CA LEU A 103 10.12 10.81 0.91
C LEU A 103 9.10 11.59 0.08
N LEU A 104 7.83 11.45 0.43
CA LEU A 104 6.71 12.12 -0.23
C LEU A 104 6.36 13.41 0.54
N ARG A 105 6.28 14.56 -0.19
CA ARG A 105 5.88 15.86 0.37
C ARG A 105 6.68 16.26 1.61
N GLU A 106 7.96 15.94 1.64
CA GLU A 106 8.91 16.30 2.71
C GLU A 106 8.52 15.81 4.13
N PHE A 107 7.50 14.94 4.24
CA PHE A 107 6.99 14.45 5.53
C PHE A 107 6.75 12.94 5.56
N TRP A 108 6.19 12.33 4.49
CA TRP A 108 5.77 10.94 4.49
C TRP A 108 6.87 10.03 3.94
N LEU A 109 7.41 9.15 4.77
CA LEU A 109 8.32 8.09 4.34
C LEU A 109 7.50 6.91 3.83
N LEU A 110 7.64 6.59 2.55
CA LEU A 110 7.00 5.45 1.90
C LEU A 110 7.99 4.31 1.83
N SER A 111 7.66 3.15 2.36
CA SER A 111 8.52 1.97 2.34
C SER A 111 7.67 0.70 2.31
N HIS A 112 8.28 -0.43 1.91
CA HIS A 112 7.61 -1.72 2.09
C HIS A 112 7.67 -2.14 3.56
N GLU A 113 8.87 -2.25 4.12
CA GLU A 113 9.07 -2.60 5.53
C GLU A 113 8.83 -1.40 6.45
N PRO A 114 8.38 -1.62 7.71
CA PRO A 114 8.24 -0.55 8.69
C PRO A 114 9.60 0.07 9.03
N LEU A 115 9.68 1.39 8.96
CA LEU A 115 10.86 2.16 9.35
C LEU A 115 10.71 2.70 10.77
N TYR A 116 11.82 2.70 11.53
CA TYR A 116 11.85 3.40 12.80
C TYR A 116 11.88 4.92 12.55
N VAL A 117 10.84 5.60 12.99
CA VAL A 117 10.73 7.07 12.95
C VAL A 117 10.80 7.60 14.37
N SER A 118 11.83 8.39 14.66
CA SER A 118 12.01 9.02 15.98
C SER A 118 10.92 10.06 16.23
N GLU A 119 10.42 10.12 17.46
CA GLU A 119 9.44 11.14 17.90
C GLU A 119 9.97 12.59 17.80
N ASN A 120 11.29 12.75 17.69
CA ASN A 120 11.95 14.05 17.54
C ASN A 120 12.12 14.48 16.07
N THR A 121 11.57 13.73 15.12
CA THR A 121 11.64 14.04 13.69
C THR A 121 10.24 14.29 13.14
N PRO A 122 10.09 15.21 12.17
CA PRO A 122 8.77 15.57 11.61
C PRO A 122 8.32 14.57 10.53
N TYR A 123 8.55 13.26 10.71
CA TYR A 123 8.22 12.26 9.70
C TYR A 123 7.18 11.28 10.21
N ALA A 124 6.38 10.77 9.29
CA ALA A 124 5.55 9.59 9.49
C ALA A 124 5.81 8.56 8.38
N ASN A 125 5.74 7.27 8.71
CA ASN A 125 5.96 6.18 7.77
C ASN A 125 4.64 5.56 7.32
N ILE A 126 4.45 5.45 6.00
CA ILE A 126 3.40 4.63 5.38
C ILE A 126 4.08 3.39 4.83
N PHE A 127 3.62 2.20 5.23
CA PHE A 127 4.32 0.94 4.94
C PHE A 127 3.39 -0.26 4.83
N GLY A 128 3.91 -1.40 4.37
CA GLY A 128 3.26 -2.69 4.26
C GLY A 128 3.92 -3.79 5.10
N HIS A 129 4.17 -4.96 4.47
CA HIS A 129 5.00 -6.07 4.93
C HIS A 129 4.45 -6.87 6.13
N ILE A 130 3.87 -6.24 7.12
CA ILE A 130 3.50 -6.89 8.39
C ILE A 130 2.12 -7.55 8.37
N HIS A 131 1.40 -7.45 7.27
CA HIS A 131 0.07 -8.03 7.10
C HIS A 131 -0.86 -7.84 8.33
N GLN A 132 -1.48 -8.91 8.82
CA GLN A 132 -2.33 -8.89 10.02
C GLN A 132 -1.57 -9.14 11.32
N ASN A 133 -0.22 -9.09 11.35
CA ASN A 133 0.55 -9.39 12.55
C ASN A 133 0.02 -8.59 13.76
N PRO A 134 -0.51 -9.25 14.81
CA PRO A 134 -1.17 -8.57 15.92
C PRO A 134 -0.22 -7.79 16.83
N MET A 135 1.10 -8.01 16.70
CA MET A 135 2.11 -7.25 17.47
C MET A 135 2.24 -5.80 16.99
N TYR A 136 1.71 -5.47 15.81
CA TYR A 136 1.79 -4.13 15.24
C TYR A 136 0.41 -3.51 15.12
N THR A 137 0.29 -2.25 15.53
CA THR A 137 -0.92 -1.45 15.30
C THR A 137 -0.99 -0.97 13.85
N THR A 138 -2.20 -0.76 13.33
CA THR A 138 -2.39 -0.23 11.99
C THR A 138 -1.97 1.23 11.87
N CYS A 139 -2.24 2.01 12.91
CA CYS A 139 -2.02 3.46 12.91
C CYS A 139 -1.42 3.92 14.24
N GLY A 140 -0.55 4.88 14.16
CA GLY A 140 0.03 5.65 15.28
C GLY A 140 0.41 7.05 14.82
N ALA A 141 0.92 7.86 15.75
CA ALA A 141 1.32 9.25 15.47
C ALA A 141 2.38 9.39 14.35
N HIS A 142 3.20 8.36 14.15
CA HIS A 142 4.32 8.38 13.20
C HIS A 142 4.29 7.22 12.20
N HIS A 143 3.18 6.48 12.10
CA HIS A 143 3.11 5.34 11.18
C HIS A 143 1.68 4.98 10.76
N PHE A 144 1.56 4.43 9.54
CA PHE A 144 0.32 3.86 9.03
C PHE A 144 0.61 2.65 8.15
N CYS A 145 0.08 1.48 8.52
CA CYS A 145 0.22 0.25 7.73
C CYS A 145 -0.90 0.16 6.68
N VAL A 146 -0.51 -0.02 5.41
CA VAL A 146 -1.42 -0.15 4.27
C VAL A 146 -1.41 -1.56 3.65
N SER A 147 -1.00 -2.59 4.42
CA SER A 147 -1.18 -3.98 4.00
C SER A 147 -2.65 -4.26 3.68
N ALA A 148 -2.91 -4.97 2.60
CA ALA A 148 -4.26 -5.14 2.02
C ALA A 148 -5.31 -5.59 3.05
N GLU A 149 -4.94 -6.48 3.96
CA GLU A 149 -5.82 -6.99 5.04
C GLU A 149 -6.31 -5.90 5.98
N ARG A 150 -5.49 -4.85 6.20
CA ARG A 150 -5.77 -3.78 7.16
C ARG A 150 -6.62 -2.64 6.60
N ILE A 151 -6.80 -2.63 5.29
CA ILE A 151 -7.51 -1.58 4.55
C ILE A 151 -8.63 -2.15 3.68
N ASP A 152 -9.20 -3.29 4.09
CA ASP A 152 -10.34 -3.93 3.42
C ASP A 152 -10.04 -4.30 1.94
N TYR A 153 -8.81 -4.73 1.64
CA TYR A 153 -8.35 -5.17 0.32
C TYR A 153 -8.64 -4.15 -0.80
N ARG A 154 -8.47 -2.86 -0.52
CA ARG A 154 -8.65 -1.76 -1.48
C ARG A 154 -7.72 -0.60 -1.17
N PRO A 155 -7.27 0.16 -2.17
CA PRO A 155 -6.46 1.35 -1.93
C PRO A 155 -7.15 2.34 -1.00
N ILE A 156 -6.40 2.86 -0.01
CA ILE A 156 -6.88 3.88 0.92
C ILE A 156 -6.49 5.28 0.41
N PRO A 157 -7.41 6.26 0.40
CA PRO A 157 -7.08 7.62 -0.03
C PRO A 157 -6.17 8.32 0.99
N PHE A 158 -5.28 9.18 0.48
CA PHE A 158 -4.28 9.87 1.28
C PHE A 158 -4.87 10.73 2.40
N ASP A 159 -5.95 11.44 2.14
CA ASP A 159 -6.65 12.25 3.14
C ASP A 159 -7.16 11.42 4.33
N GLU A 160 -7.59 10.19 4.08
CA GLU A 160 -7.97 9.26 5.15
C GLU A 160 -6.76 8.81 5.97
N VAL A 161 -5.60 8.55 5.35
CA VAL A 161 -4.35 8.25 6.07
C VAL A 161 -3.94 9.43 6.95
N VAL A 162 -3.93 10.65 6.38
CA VAL A 162 -3.62 11.88 7.12
C VAL A 162 -4.54 12.06 8.33
N ARG A 163 -5.85 11.92 8.13
CA ARG A 163 -6.84 12.06 9.20
C ARG A 163 -6.59 11.08 10.34
N ARG A 164 -6.32 9.81 10.02
CA ARG A 164 -6.10 8.77 11.05
C ARG A 164 -4.80 9.00 11.81
N VAL A 165 -3.71 9.36 11.12
CA VAL A 165 -2.44 9.68 11.79
C VAL A 165 -2.56 10.91 12.68
N GLN A 166 -3.24 11.96 12.22
CA GLN A 166 -3.50 13.15 13.05
C GLN A 166 -4.36 12.85 14.29
N GLN A 167 -5.35 11.98 14.15
CA GLN A 167 -6.14 11.53 15.29
C GLN A 167 -5.29 10.75 16.29
N ALA A 168 -4.45 9.81 15.84
CA ALA A 168 -3.55 9.06 16.70
C ALA A 168 -2.51 9.96 17.38
N ASP A 169 -2.03 11.01 16.69
CA ASP A 169 -1.15 12.02 17.26
C ASP A 169 -1.83 12.83 18.37
N ALA A 170 -3.05 13.29 18.14
CA ALA A 170 -3.83 14.02 19.11
C ALA A 170 -4.18 13.20 20.36
N GLU A 171 -4.43 11.89 20.20
CA GLU A 171 -4.66 10.96 21.31
C GLU A 171 -3.39 10.71 22.13
N LYS A 172 -2.24 10.61 21.47
CA LYS A 172 -0.93 10.39 22.11
C LYS A 172 -0.40 11.65 22.80
N TYR A 173 -0.61 12.82 22.21
CA TYR A 173 -0.11 14.11 22.66
C TYR A 173 -1.26 15.12 22.85
N PRO A 174 -2.14 14.93 23.86
CA PRO A 174 -3.24 15.85 24.07
C PRO A 174 -2.73 17.27 24.36
N PRO A 175 -3.46 18.32 23.96
CA PRO A 175 -3.08 19.69 24.23
C PRO A 175 -2.89 19.89 25.75
N ARG A 176 -1.81 20.57 26.11
CA ARG A 176 -1.58 20.93 27.53
C ARG A 176 -2.70 21.90 27.95
N THR A 177 -3.53 21.47 28.92
CA THR A 177 -4.54 22.30 29.56
C THR A 177 -3.88 23.34 30.47
#